data_f9b8e9bed9182b3787a8b24b361e3cb1
#
_entry.id   f9b8e9bed9182b3787a8b24b361e3cb1
#
_cell.length_a   1.000
_cell.length_b   1.000
_cell.length_c   1.000
_cell.angle_alpha   90.00
_cell.angle_beta   90.00
_cell.angle_gamma   90.00
#
_symmetry.space_group_name_H-M   'P 1'
#
loop_
_entity.id
_entity.type
_entity.pdbx_description
1 polymer ?
#
loop_
_entity_poly.entity_id
_entity_poly.type
_entity_poly.pdbx_seq_one_letter_code
_entity_poly.pdbx_strand_id
1 'polypeptide(L)'
;MLFRSCSGMFTANSMNCLVEALGLALPGNGSVLATHIDRKELFLKAGKIIVELTKQYYEQDDESVLPRNIANLESFENAMTLDIAMGGSTNTVLHILAAAKEAGLDFGMDDIDRLSRRVPNLCKVAPSSNFHMEDVHRAGGIMAILGELEKIGRAHV
;
A
#
# COMPACT_ATOMS: atom_id res chain seq x y z
N MET A 1 -3.24 -25.32 -13.64
CA MET A 1 -3.67 -24.38 -12.61
C MET A 1 -2.43 -23.75 -12.01
N LEU A 2 -2.16 -22.50 -12.31
CA LEU A 2 -0.97 -21.82 -11.80
C LEU A 2 -1.33 -21.19 -10.44
N PHE A 3 -0.77 -21.73 -9.37
CA PHE A 3 -0.83 -21.11 -8.05
C PHE A 3 -0.04 -19.80 -8.10
N ARG A 4 -0.74 -18.68 -8.13
CA ARG A 4 -0.13 -17.35 -8.16
C ARG A 4 -0.77 -16.47 -7.09
N SER A 5 -0.51 -16.82 -5.83
CA SER A 5 -0.95 -16.01 -4.69
C SER A 5 -0.45 -14.55 -4.77
N CYS A 6 0.62 -14.29 -5.50
CA CYS A 6 1.19 -12.95 -5.69
C CYS A 6 0.68 -12.22 -6.94
N SER A 7 -0.24 -12.80 -7.72
CA SER A 7 -0.84 -12.13 -8.89
C SER A 7 -2.24 -11.59 -8.65
N GLY A 8 -2.81 -11.83 -7.47
CA GLY A 8 -4.14 -11.37 -7.07
C GLY A 8 -4.14 -10.78 -5.67
N MET A 9 -5.30 -10.32 -5.21
CA MET A 9 -5.50 -9.69 -3.91
C MET A 9 -5.63 -10.71 -2.77
N PHE A 10 -4.63 -11.58 -2.66
CA PHE A 10 -4.41 -12.42 -1.50
C PHE A 10 -3.56 -11.68 -0.47
N THR A 11 -3.42 -12.22 0.75
CA THR A 11 -2.82 -11.53 1.89
C THR A 11 -1.46 -10.89 1.59
N ALA A 12 -0.53 -11.65 1.01
CA ALA A 12 0.83 -11.15 0.74
C ALA A 12 0.82 -9.96 -0.23
N ASN A 13 0.05 -10.06 -1.31
CA ASN A 13 0.01 -9.00 -2.30
C ASN A 13 -0.82 -7.79 -1.81
N SER A 14 -1.91 -8.03 -1.10
CA SER A 14 -2.66 -6.95 -0.46
C SER A 14 -1.75 -6.14 0.47
N MET A 15 -0.96 -6.80 1.33
CA MET A 15 0.01 -6.10 2.19
C MET A 15 1.08 -5.35 1.40
N ASN A 16 1.57 -5.87 0.27
CA ASN A 16 2.49 -5.14 -0.60
C ASN A 16 1.88 -3.83 -1.11
N CYS A 17 0.60 -3.85 -1.49
CA CYS A 17 -0.12 -2.65 -1.93
C CYS A 17 -0.28 -1.66 -0.76
N LEU A 18 -0.63 -2.15 0.44
CA LEU A 18 -0.81 -1.30 1.61
C LEU A 18 0.50 -0.64 2.05
N VAL A 19 1.61 -1.37 2.02
CA VAL A 19 2.93 -0.82 2.39
C VAL A 19 3.34 0.31 1.43
N GLU A 20 2.98 0.23 0.15
CA GLU A 20 3.15 1.32 -0.81
C GLU A 20 2.27 2.52 -0.47
N ALA A 21 0.99 2.30 -0.14
CA ALA A 21 0.07 3.36 0.26
C ALA A 21 0.42 4.01 1.61
N LEU A 22 1.07 3.28 2.51
CA LEU A 22 1.62 3.80 3.77
C LEU A 22 2.86 4.70 3.56
N GLY A 23 3.41 4.78 2.34
CA GLY A 23 4.66 5.49 2.08
C GLY A 23 5.93 4.74 2.51
N LEU A 24 5.81 3.49 2.97
CA LEU A 24 6.92 2.68 3.45
C LEU A 24 7.58 1.83 2.35
N ALA A 25 7.07 1.89 1.13
CA ALA A 25 7.67 1.26 -0.04
C ALA A 25 7.61 2.19 -1.25
N LEU A 26 8.50 1.97 -2.21
CA LEU A 26 8.53 2.76 -3.43
C LEU A 26 7.32 2.49 -4.33
N PRO A 27 6.87 3.50 -5.09
CA PRO A 27 5.84 3.31 -6.11
C PRO A 27 6.20 2.16 -7.06
N GLY A 28 5.21 1.28 -7.27
CA GLY A 28 5.37 0.06 -8.05
C GLY A 28 5.64 -1.19 -7.20
N ASN A 29 5.97 -1.04 -5.91
CA ASN A 29 6.23 -2.21 -5.06
C ASN A 29 5.03 -3.17 -4.99
N GLY A 30 3.83 -2.64 -4.88
CA GLY A 30 2.59 -3.42 -4.79
C GLY A 30 2.13 -4.01 -6.11
N SER A 31 2.55 -3.46 -7.25
CA SER A 31 2.02 -3.83 -8.57
C SER A 31 3.02 -4.54 -9.49
N VAL A 32 4.33 -4.28 -9.36
CA VAL A 32 5.37 -4.96 -10.14
C VAL A 32 5.50 -6.41 -9.68
N LEU A 33 5.34 -7.36 -10.60
CA LEU A 33 5.47 -8.79 -10.29
C LEU A 33 6.90 -9.15 -9.87
N ALA A 34 7.04 -10.15 -9.01
CA ALA A 34 8.35 -10.61 -8.52
C ALA A 34 9.31 -11.08 -9.65
N THR A 35 8.74 -11.54 -10.76
CA THR A 35 9.48 -12.00 -11.94
C THR A 35 9.69 -10.92 -13.00
N HIS A 36 9.16 -9.71 -12.79
CA HIS A 36 9.29 -8.61 -13.74
C HIS A 36 10.73 -8.06 -13.74
N ILE A 37 11.20 -7.65 -14.91
CA ILE A 37 12.57 -7.13 -15.08
C ILE A 37 12.84 -5.90 -14.20
N ASP A 38 11.86 -5.04 -14.05
CA ASP A 38 11.96 -3.79 -13.28
C ASP A 38 12.07 -4.01 -11.77
N ARG A 39 11.74 -5.22 -11.27
CA ARG A 39 11.84 -5.54 -9.84
C ARG A 39 13.26 -5.36 -9.31
N LYS A 40 14.28 -5.72 -10.11
CA LYS A 40 15.68 -5.55 -9.73
C LYS A 40 16.06 -4.07 -9.59
N GLU A 41 15.61 -3.23 -10.51
CA GLU A 41 15.85 -1.77 -10.42
C GLU A 41 15.18 -1.16 -9.22
N LEU A 42 13.93 -1.58 -8.93
CA LEU A 42 13.20 -1.12 -7.75
C LEU A 42 13.97 -1.43 -6.46
N PHE A 43 14.54 -2.63 -6.33
CA PHE A 43 15.34 -3.00 -5.16
C PHE A 43 16.63 -2.20 -5.05
N LEU A 44 17.33 -1.96 -6.16
CA LEU A 44 18.54 -1.12 -6.18
C LEU A 44 18.22 0.32 -5.78
N LYS A 45 17.10 0.85 -6.26
CA LYS A 45 16.61 2.19 -5.88
C LYS A 45 16.27 2.25 -4.39
N ALA A 46 15.54 1.25 -3.87
CA ALA A 46 15.21 1.18 -2.44
C ALA A 46 16.48 1.15 -1.56
N GLY A 47 17.50 0.36 -1.97
CA GLY A 47 18.78 0.31 -1.27
C GLY A 47 19.53 1.63 -1.25
N LYS A 48 19.44 2.45 -2.29
CA LYS A 48 20.03 3.79 -2.31
C LYS A 48 19.26 4.74 -1.39
N ILE A 49 17.94 4.76 -1.50
CA ILE A 49 17.09 5.64 -0.73
C ILE A 49 17.24 5.39 0.78
N ILE A 50 17.30 4.13 1.23
CA ILE A 50 17.43 3.85 2.67
C ILE A 50 18.75 4.41 3.23
N VAL A 51 19.83 4.41 2.44
CA VAL A 51 21.10 5.01 2.84
C VAL A 51 20.96 6.54 2.94
N GLU A 52 20.27 7.18 2.00
CA GLU A 52 20.01 8.61 2.01
C GLU A 52 19.15 9.02 3.21
N LEU A 53 18.05 8.32 3.47
CA LEU A 53 17.19 8.55 4.63
C LEU A 53 17.95 8.38 5.97
N THR A 54 18.81 7.35 6.03
CA THR A 54 19.66 7.13 7.20
C THR A 54 20.60 8.30 7.45
N LYS A 55 21.21 8.85 6.39
CA LYS A 55 22.06 10.05 6.51
C LYS A 55 21.28 11.27 6.93
N GLN A 56 20.09 11.50 6.38
CA GLN A 56 19.23 12.61 6.78
C GLN A 56 18.92 12.54 8.27
N TYR A 57 18.57 11.37 8.79
CA TYR A 57 18.32 11.20 10.22
C TYR A 57 19.55 11.46 11.08
N TYR A 58 20.69 10.81 10.79
CA TYR A 58 21.87 10.88 11.66
C TYR A 58 22.75 12.13 11.47
N GLU A 59 22.76 12.73 10.27
CA GLU A 59 23.61 13.87 9.96
C GLU A 59 22.87 15.22 10.04
N GLN A 60 21.53 15.20 9.91
CA GLN A 60 20.69 16.40 9.84
C GLN A 60 19.61 16.46 10.93
N ASP A 61 19.54 15.46 11.82
CA ASP A 61 18.50 15.31 12.84
C ASP A 61 17.07 15.36 12.27
N ASP A 62 16.90 14.88 11.03
CA ASP A 62 15.61 14.90 10.35
C ASP A 62 14.78 13.67 10.74
N GLU A 63 13.88 13.85 11.70
CA GLU A 63 12.98 12.79 12.14
C GLU A 63 11.83 12.51 11.15
N SER A 64 11.58 13.38 10.16
CA SER A 64 10.51 13.21 9.18
C SER A 64 10.69 11.95 8.35
N VAL A 65 11.92 11.46 8.20
CA VAL A 65 12.27 10.25 7.45
C VAL A 65 12.06 8.94 8.23
N LEU A 66 11.71 9.03 9.52
CA LEU A 66 11.44 7.84 10.32
C LEU A 66 10.12 7.16 9.89
N PRO A 67 10.07 5.82 9.90
CA PRO A 67 8.85 5.10 9.51
C PRO A 67 7.59 5.54 10.25
N ARG A 68 7.68 5.93 11.51
CA ARG A 68 6.55 6.43 12.31
C ARG A 68 6.02 7.78 11.82
N ASN A 69 6.89 8.63 11.28
CA ASN A 69 6.52 9.94 10.79
C ASN A 69 6.01 9.87 9.33
N ILE A 70 6.51 8.92 8.54
CA ILE A 70 6.02 8.64 7.19
C ILE A 70 4.62 8.01 7.26
N ALA A 71 4.49 6.91 8.02
CA ALA A 71 3.23 6.18 8.17
C ALA A 71 2.38 6.82 9.29
N ASN A 72 1.87 8.00 9.05
CA ASN A 72 0.97 8.74 9.92
C ASN A 72 -0.49 8.26 9.79
N LEU A 73 -1.42 8.87 10.51
CA LEU A 73 -2.84 8.49 10.50
C LEU A 73 -3.46 8.56 9.09
N GLU A 74 -3.16 9.62 8.33
CA GLU A 74 -3.67 9.77 6.97
C GLU A 74 -3.16 8.66 6.04
N SER A 75 -1.90 8.27 6.21
CA SER A 75 -1.31 7.13 5.47
C SER A 75 -2.05 5.82 5.79
N PHE A 76 -2.44 5.60 7.05
CA PHE A 76 -3.23 4.43 7.44
C PHE A 76 -4.65 4.47 6.87
N GLU A 77 -5.29 5.64 6.85
CA GLU A 77 -6.58 5.83 6.18
C GLU A 77 -6.48 5.57 4.67
N ASN A 78 -5.43 6.05 4.01
CA ASN A 78 -5.17 5.80 2.59
C ASN A 78 -4.94 4.31 2.31
N ALA A 79 -4.15 3.64 3.13
CA ALA A 79 -3.89 2.21 2.98
C ALA A 79 -5.18 1.40 3.12
N MET A 80 -6.00 1.68 4.13
CA MET A 80 -7.28 0.97 4.31
C MET A 80 -8.29 1.29 3.21
N THR A 81 -8.33 2.55 2.76
CA THR A 81 -9.15 2.99 1.62
C THR A 81 -8.75 2.24 0.34
N LEU A 82 -7.46 2.11 0.08
CA LEU A 82 -6.95 1.32 -1.04
C LEU A 82 -7.37 -0.16 -0.94
N ASP A 83 -7.24 -0.76 0.24
CA ASP A 83 -7.58 -2.17 0.48
C ASP A 83 -9.06 -2.45 0.17
N ILE A 84 -9.94 -1.58 0.64
CA ILE A 84 -11.38 -1.65 0.37
C ILE A 84 -11.66 -1.48 -1.13
N ALA A 85 -11.04 -0.49 -1.77
CA ALA A 85 -11.25 -0.18 -3.18
C ALA A 85 -10.79 -1.31 -4.11
N MET A 86 -9.77 -2.06 -3.71
CA MET A 86 -9.22 -3.19 -4.46
C MET A 86 -9.82 -4.55 -4.05
N GLY A 87 -10.62 -4.61 -3.00
CA GLY A 87 -11.13 -5.86 -2.45
C GLY A 87 -10.02 -6.75 -1.91
N GLY A 88 -9.21 -6.20 -1.02
CA GLY A 88 -8.08 -6.87 -0.40
C GLY A 88 -8.46 -8.04 0.51
N SER A 89 -7.45 -8.70 1.02
CA SER A 89 -7.62 -9.84 1.92
C SER A 89 -8.15 -9.40 3.30
N THR A 90 -9.08 -10.15 3.89
CA THR A 90 -9.53 -9.89 5.26
C THR A 90 -8.41 -9.95 6.31
N ASN A 91 -7.31 -10.63 6.02
CA ASN A 91 -6.14 -10.67 6.89
C ASN A 91 -5.43 -9.31 6.99
N THR A 92 -5.57 -8.43 6.00
CA THR A 92 -4.98 -7.08 6.04
C THR A 92 -5.55 -6.25 7.18
N VAL A 93 -6.82 -6.45 7.54
CA VAL A 93 -7.44 -5.80 8.71
C VAL A 93 -6.63 -6.08 9.99
N LEU A 94 -6.26 -7.34 10.21
CA LEU A 94 -5.45 -7.72 11.38
C LEU A 94 -4.06 -7.08 11.34
N HIS A 95 -3.44 -7.09 10.17
CA HIS A 95 -2.08 -6.57 10.00
C HIS A 95 -2.03 -5.05 10.12
N ILE A 96 -2.99 -4.33 9.54
CA ILE A 96 -3.02 -2.87 9.61
C ILE A 96 -3.29 -2.37 11.03
N LEU A 97 -4.21 -3.04 11.76
CA LEU A 97 -4.48 -2.73 13.17
C LEU A 97 -3.26 -2.98 14.05
N ALA A 98 -2.54 -4.09 13.83
CA ALA A 98 -1.31 -4.37 14.57
C ALA A 98 -0.24 -3.32 14.29
N ALA A 99 -0.06 -2.93 13.01
CA ALA A 99 0.90 -1.90 12.61
C ALA A 99 0.55 -0.52 13.19
N ALA A 100 -0.73 -0.13 13.17
CA ALA A 100 -1.21 1.13 13.77
C ALA A 100 -0.94 1.18 15.27
N LYS A 101 -1.20 0.08 15.98
CA LYS A 101 -0.91 -0.04 17.40
C LYS A 101 0.59 0.12 17.70
N GLU A 102 1.46 -0.54 16.93
CA GLU A 102 2.91 -0.41 17.07
C GLU A 102 3.42 1.00 16.72
N ALA A 103 2.76 1.67 15.78
CA ALA A 103 3.03 3.07 15.44
C ALA A 103 2.54 4.05 16.53
N GLY A 104 1.72 3.60 17.48
CA GLY A 104 1.11 4.43 18.52
C GLY A 104 -0.03 5.31 17.99
N LEU A 105 -0.69 4.91 16.90
CA LEU A 105 -1.78 5.64 16.29
C LEU A 105 -3.13 5.18 16.83
N ASP A 106 -4.04 6.13 17.00
CA ASP A 106 -5.45 5.88 17.32
C ASP A 106 -6.23 5.56 16.04
N PHE A 107 -5.99 4.36 15.51
CA PHE A 107 -6.65 3.82 14.33
C PHE A 107 -7.20 2.43 14.66
N GLY A 108 -8.51 2.28 14.59
CA GLY A 108 -9.22 1.10 15.08
C GLY A 108 -10.27 0.54 14.10
N MET A 109 -11.03 -0.41 14.60
CA MET A 109 -12.12 -1.03 13.83
C MET A 109 -13.21 -0.04 13.42
N ASP A 110 -13.45 0.99 14.23
CA ASP A 110 -14.48 2.01 13.94
C ASP A 110 -14.05 2.85 12.71
N ASP A 111 -12.75 3.10 12.55
CA ASP A 111 -12.22 3.79 11.37
C ASP A 111 -12.39 2.92 10.12
N ILE A 112 -12.10 1.64 10.23
CA ILE A 112 -12.28 0.69 9.12
C ILE A 112 -13.76 0.59 8.73
N ASP A 113 -14.68 0.51 9.69
CA ASP A 113 -16.11 0.52 9.41
C ASP A 113 -16.55 1.83 8.73
N ARG A 114 -16.10 2.97 9.25
CA ARG A 114 -16.35 4.29 8.66
C ARG A 114 -15.87 4.38 7.21
N LEU A 115 -14.65 3.93 6.93
CA LEU A 115 -14.07 3.92 5.58
C LEU A 115 -14.84 2.96 4.66
N SER A 116 -15.19 1.76 5.14
CA SER A 116 -15.88 0.75 4.35
C SER A 116 -17.25 1.20 3.83
N ARG A 117 -17.94 2.08 4.57
CA ARG A 117 -19.22 2.67 4.16
C ARG A 117 -19.09 3.75 3.11
N ARG A 118 -17.90 4.32 2.93
CA ARG A 118 -17.65 5.48 2.06
C ARG A 118 -16.90 5.13 0.78
N VAL A 119 -16.08 4.10 0.83
CA VAL A 119 -15.17 3.74 -0.26
C VAL A 119 -15.83 2.72 -1.18
N PRO A 120 -16.00 3.03 -2.47
CA PRO A 120 -16.50 2.08 -3.44
C PRO A 120 -15.42 1.05 -3.81
N ASN A 121 -15.83 -0.19 -4.17
CA ASN A 121 -14.93 -1.14 -4.78
C ASN A 121 -14.69 -0.72 -6.25
N LEU A 122 -13.55 -0.10 -6.52
CA LEU A 122 -13.18 0.43 -7.82
C LEU A 122 -12.46 -0.58 -8.71
N CYS A 123 -11.61 -1.41 -8.11
CA CYS A 123 -10.67 -2.26 -8.82
C CYS A 123 -10.88 -3.72 -8.44
N LYS A 124 -11.57 -4.48 -9.29
CA LYS A 124 -11.75 -5.91 -9.07
C LYS A 124 -10.57 -6.69 -9.65
N VAL A 125 -9.81 -7.31 -8.76
CA VAL A 125 -8.64 -8.13 -9.07
C VAL A 125 -8.90 -9.57 -8.61
N ALA A 126 -8.23 -10.55 -9.22
CA ALA A 126 -8.32 -11.93 -8.79
C ALA A 126 -8.13 -12.06 -7.25
N PRO A 127 -8.93 -12.89 -6.56
CA PRO A 127 -9.86 -13.89 -7.05
C PRO A 127 -11.25 -13.34 -7.45
N SER A 128 -11.53 -12.05 -7.21
CA SER A 128 -12.86 -11.45 -7.47
C SER A 128 -13.13 -11.15 -8.95
N SER A 129 -12.13 -11.30 -9.83
CA SER A 129 -12.22 -11.14 -11.27
C SER A 129 -11.11 -11.93 -11.99
N ASN A 130 -11.08 -11.81 -13.33
CA ASN A 130 -10.03 -12.39 -14.16
C ASN A 130 -8.82 -11.44 -14.36
N PHE A 131 -8.87 -10.22 -13.83
CA PHE A 131 -7.75 -9.29 -13.87
C PHE A 131 -6.73 -9.64 -12.77
N HIS A 132 -5.47 -9.42 -13.07
CA HIS A 132 -4.35 -9.70 -12.17
C HIS A 132 -3.54 -8.44 -11.88
N MET A 133 -2.60 -8.52 -10.95
CA MET A 133 -1.77 -7.37 -10.57
C MET A 133 -0.94 -6.82 -11.73
N GLU A 134 -0.64 -7.64 -12.73
CA GLU A 134 0.00 -7.17 -13.96
C GLU A 134 -0.89 -6.17 -14.74
N ASP A 135 -2.21 -6.40 -14.74
CA ASP A 135 -3.17 -5.48 -15.37
C ASP A 135 -3.26 -4.18 -14.57
N VAL A 136 -3.25 -4.27 -13.24
CA VAL A 136 -3.19 -3.10 -12.35
C VAL A 136 -1.91 -2.30 -12.61
N HIS A 137 -0.76 -2.97 -12.73
CA HIS A 137 0.50 -2.32 -13.03
C HIS A 137 0.47 -1.56 -14.36
N ARG A 138 -0.05 -2.19 -15.42
CA ARG A 138 -0.24 -1.55 -16.73
C ARG A 138 -1.17 -0.35 -16.70
N ALA A 139 -2.15 -0.35 -15.80
CA ALA A 139 -3.11 0.75 -15.60
C ALA A 139 -2.52 1.93 -14.77
N GLY A 140 -1.28 1.83 -14.31
CA GLY A 140 -0.61 2.86 -13.53
C GLY A 140 -0.35 2.49 -12.07
N GLY A 141 -0.67 1.26 -11.67
CA GLY A 141 -0.35 0.71 -10.36
C GLY A 141 -1.17 1.29 -9.20
N ILE A 142 -0.62 1.18 -8.02
CA ILE A 142 -1.29 1.57 -6.77
C ILE A 142 -1.51 3.08 -6.71
N MET A 143 -0.53 3.87 -7.14
CA MET A 143 -0.65 5.33 -7.13
C MET A 143 -1.75 5.85 -8.06
N ALA A 144 -2.01 5.17 -9.18
CA ALA A 144 -3.13 5.53 -10.05
C ALA A 144 -4.48 5.28 -9.38
N ILE A 145 -4.62 4.19 -8.62
CA ILE A 145 -5.84 3.88 -7.87
C ILE A 145 -6.05 4.93 -6.76
N LEU A 146 -5.00 5.28 -6.02
CA LEU A 146 -5.06 6.33 -5.01
C LEU A 146 -5.45 7.67 -5.62
N GLY A 147 -4.88 8.05 -6.77
CA GLY A 147 -5.25 9.27 -7.49
C GLY A 147 -6.71 9.28 -7.97
N GLU A 148 -7.29 8.15 -8.36
CA GLU A 148 -8.73 8.08 -8.67
C GLU A 148 -9.57 8.21 -7.39
N LEU A 149 -9.13 7.64 -6.27
CA LEU A 149 -9.80 7.78 -4.97
C LEU A 149 -9.75 9.22 -4.45
N GLU A 150 -8.64 9.92 -4.66
CA GLU A 150 -8.51 11.35 -4.34
C GLU A 150 -9.51 12.21 -5.13
N LYS A 151 -9.62 12.00 -6.45
CA LYS A 151 -10.56 12.73 -7.31
C LYS A 151 -12.00 12.65 -6.84
N ILE A 152 -12.39 11.54 -6.24
CA ILE A 152 -13.73 11.35 -5.66
C ILE A 152 -13.80 11.69 -4.16
N GLY A 153 -12.75 12.29 -3.59
CA GLY A 153 -12.68 12.71 -2.19
C GLY A 153 -12.65 11.55 -1.20
N ARG A 154 -11.92 10.48 -1.52
CA ARG A 154 -11.81 9.27 -0.68
C ARG A 154 -10.39 8.94 -0.23
N ALA A 155 -9.37 9.58 -0.78
CA ALA A 155 -7.98 9.46 -0.35
C ALA A 155 -7.36 10.83 -0.10
N HIS A 156 -6.27 10.86 0.65
CA HIS A 156 -5.41 12.02 0.89
C HIS A 156 -4.11 11.79 0.12
N VAL A 157 -3.82 12.56 -0.93
CA VAL A 157 -2.61 12.44 -1.75
C VAL A 157 -1.88 13.77 -1.83
#